data_99e60ab247604457db3537d372aa8c0f
#
_entry.id   99e60ab247604457db3537d372aa8c0f
#
_cell.length_a   1.000
_cell.length_b   1.000
_cell.length_c   1.000
_cell.angle_alpha   90.00
_cell.angle_beta   90.00
_cell.angle_gamma   90.00
#
_symmetry.space_group_name_H-M   'P 1'
#
loop_
_entity.id
_entity.type
_entity.pdbx_description
1 polymer ?
#
loop_
_entity_poly.entity_id
_entity_poly.type
_entity_poly.pdbx_seq_one_letter_code
_entity_poly.pdbx_strand_id
1 'polypeptide(L)'
;MIIKFDDLFLEQFNTILTHIAQDKKLAAHHFKSNIQKKITLLKENPYMCRKSNYFENKSYRDLIYQGYTIIYKVDKNSISILEIFKWQNR
;
A
#
# COMPACT_ATOMS: atom_id res chain seq x y z
N MET A 1 -1.92 11.37 -12.22
CA MET A 1 -0.63 11.06 -11.59
C MET A 1 -0.16 9.68 -11.96
N ILE A 2 1.13 9.50 -12.06
CA ILE A 2 1.73 8.18 -12.31
C ILE A 2 1.92 7.47 -10.97
N ILE A 3 1.54 6.21 -10.90
CA ILE A 3 1.79 5.39 -9.71
C ILE A 3 3.00 4.52 -9.98
N LYS A 4 3.99 4.60 -9.08
CA LYS A 4 5.22 3.83 -9.12
C LYS A 4 5.23 2.86 -7.94
N PHE A 5 5.73 1.66 -8.16
CA PHE A 5 5.82 0.64 -7.11
C PHE A 5 7.30 0.37 -6.81
N ASP A 6 7.69 0.60 -5.56
CA ASP A 6 9.03 0.24 -5.11
C ASP A 6 9.20 -1.28 -5.11
N ASP A 7 10.41 -1.73 -5.39
CA ASP A 7 10.73 -3.15 -5.35
C ASP A 7 10.46 -3.74 -3.96
N LEU A 8 10.75 -2.99 -2.91
CA LEU A 8 10.46 -3.43 -1.54
C LEU A 8 8.96 -3.69 -1.36
N PHE A 9 8.11 -2.78 -1.82
CA PHE A 9 6.66 -2.97 -1.74
C PHE A 9 6.24 -4.25 -2.49
N LEU A 10 6.72 -4.43 -3.70
CA LEU A 10 6.36 -5.59 -4.52
C LEU A 10 6.77 -6.90 -3.86
N GLU A 11 7.95 -6.94 -3.27
CA GLU A 11 8.44 -8.11 -2.56
C GLU A 11 7.58 -8.40 -1.32
N GLN A 12 7.31 -7.38 -0.51
CA GLN A 12 6.47 -7.52 0.68
C GLN A 12 5.06 -7.95 0.32
N PHE A 13 4.47 -7.32 -0.71
CA PHE A 13 3.12 -7.63 -1.15
C PHE A 13 3.01 -9.07 -1.63
N ASN A 14 3.98 -9.51 -2.43
CA ASN A 14 3.99 -10.87 -2.92
C ASN A 14 4.10 -11.89 -1.78
N THR A 15 4.92 -11.61 -0.77
CA THR A 15 5.05 -12.46 0.41
C THR A 15 3.72 -12.56 1.15
N ILE A 16 3.03 -11.44 1.34
CA ILE A 16 1.72 -11.42 2.00
C ILE A 16 0.70 -12.24 1.21
N LEU A 17 0.64 -12.04 -0.11
CA LEU A 17 -0.29 -12.76 -0.96
C LEU A 17 -0.04 -14.27 -0.95
N THR A 18 1.22 -14.68 -0.98
CA THR A 18 1.59 -16.08 -0.92
C THR A 18 1.13 -16.70 0.42
N HIS A 19 1.34 -15.97 1.50
CA HIS A 19 0.93 -16.41 2.83
C HIS A 19 -0.60 -16.59 2.91
N ILE A 20 -1.35 -15.59 2.44
CA ILE A 20 -2.82 -15.68 2.44
C ILE A 20 -3.30 -16.84 1.57
N ALA A 21 -2.68 -17.04 0.40
CA ALA A 21 -3.06 -18.07 -0.55
C ALA A 21 -2.83 -19.49 -0.02
N GLN A 22 -1.91 -19.68 0.92
CA GLN A 22 -1.68 -20.97 1.56
C GLN A 22 -2.93 -21.45 2.28
N ASP A 23 -3.71 -20.52 2.83
CA ASP A 23 -4.95 -20.84 3.50
C ASP A 23 -6.13 -20.83 2.51
N LYS A 24 -6.28 -19.75 1.75
CA LYS A 24 -7.35 -19.60 0.76
C LYS A 24 -6.88 -18.78 -0.44
N LYS A 25 -6.81 -19.42 -1.60
CA LYS A 25 -6.43 -18.72 -2.84
C LYS A 25 -7.38 -17.60 -3.19
N LEU A 26 -8.68 -17.80 -2.99
CA LEU A 26 -9.69 -16.77 -3.28
C LEU A 26 -9.52 -15.55 -2.38
N ALA A 27 -9.17 -15.77 -1.11
CA ALA A 27 -8.92 -14.67 -0.18
C ALA A 27 -7.73 -13.82 -0.64
N ALA A 28 -6.65 -14.46 -1.11
CA ALA A 28 -5.50 -13.73 -1.66
C ALA A 28 -5.89 -12.90 -2.88
N HIS A 29 -6.70 -13.48 -3.76
CA HIS A 29 -7.18 -12.78 -4.95
C HIS A 29 -8.00 -11.54 -4.59
N HIS A 30 -8.92 -11.67 -3.63
CA HIS A 30 -9.74 -10.56 -3.16
C HIS A 30 -8.89 -9.47 -2.47
N PHE A 31 -7.92 -9.88 -1.66
CA PHE A 31 -7.01 -8.95 -0.99
C PHE A 31 -6.26 -8.12 -2.01
N LYS A 32 -5.67 -8.77 -3.00
CA LYS A 32 -4.94 -8.11 -4.09
C LYS A 32 -5.83 -7.12 -4.83
N SER A 33 -7.02 -7.57 -5.24
CA SER A 33 -7.97 -6.75 -5.98
C SER A 33 -8.37 -5.50 -5.20
N ASN A 34 -8.68 -5.67 -3.91
CA ASN A 34 -9.10 -4.55 -3.07
C ASN A 34 -7.98 -3.54 -2.83
N ILE A 35 -6.75 -4.02 -2.62
CA ILE A 35 -5.59 -3.14 -2.50
C ILE A 35 -5.38 -2.34 -3.79
N GLN A 36 -5.47 -3.01 -4.94
CA GLN A 36 -5.30 -2.33 -6.23
C GLN A 36 -6.34 -1.24 -6.46
N LYS A 37 -7.59 -1.51 -6.08
CA LYS A 37 -8.66 -0.51 -6.18
C LYS A 37 -8.39 0.70 -5.31
N LYS A 38 -7.94 0.48 -4.08
CA LYS A 38 -7.63 1.57 -3.15
C LYS A 38 -6.45 2.40 -3.63
N ILE A 39 -5.43 1.76 -4.16
CA ILE A 39 -4.27 2.47 -4.72
C ILE A 39 -4.69 3.30 -5.93
N THR A 40 -5.55 2.77 -6.78
CA THR A 40 -6.03 3.50 -7.97
C THR A 40 -6.78 4.77 -7.58
N LEU A 41 -7.53 4.77 -6.49
CA LEU A 41 -8.22 5.96 -6.01
C LEU A 41 -7.27 7.10 -5.65
N LEU A 42 -6.04 6.79 -5.29
CA LEU A 42 -5.04 7.81 -4.94
C LEU A 42 -4.69 8.72 -6.13
N LYS A 43 -4.90 8.27 -7.36
CA LYS A 43 -4.67 9.09 -8.55
C LYS A 43 -5.51 10.35 -8.54
N GLU A 44 -6.75 10.25 -8.05
CA GLU A 44 -7.68 11.36 -8.02
C GLU A 44 -7.56 12.20 -6.76
N ASN A 45 -7.14 11.58 -5.66
CA ASN A 45 -7.02 12.26 -4.38
C ASN A 45 -5.80 11.74 -3.61
N PRO A 46 -4.59 12.19 -3.97
CA PRO A 46 -3.36 11.65 -3.38
C PRO A 46 -3.25 11.81 -1.87
N TYR A 47 -3.86 12.86 -1.31
CA TYR A 47 -3.78 13.14 0.12
C TYR A 47 -5.01 12.68 0.90
N MET A 48 -5.79 11.75 0.34
CA MET A 48 -7.00 11.25 1.00
C MET A 48 -6.71 10.44 2.27
N CYS A 49 -5.53 9.82 2.36
CA CYS A 49 -5.15 9.03 3.52
C CYS A 49 -4.44 9.91 4.55
N ARG A 50 -4.31 9.39 5.78
CA ARG A 50 -3.70 10.16 6.86
C ARG A 50 -2.23 10.44 6.59
N LYS A 51 -1.70 11.50 7.20
CA LYS A 51 -0.27 11.75 7.26
C LYS A 51 0.42 10.53 7.90
N SER A 52 1.56 10.12 7.36
CA SER A 52 2.24 8.93 7.85
C SER A 52 2.69 9.09 9.30
N ASN A 53 2.50 8.02 10.09
CA ASN A 53 3.03 7.95 11.44
C ASN A 53 4.51 7.54 11.48
N TYR A 54 5.08 7.18 10.33
CA TYR A 54 6.45 6.64 10.23
C TYR A 54 7.43 7.63 9.62
N PHE A 55 6.94 8.70 9.02
CA PHE A 55 7.77 9.76 8.41
C PHE A 55 7.22 11.12 8.78
N GLU A 56 8.09 12.09 9.02
CA GLU A 56 7.68 13.43 9.42
C GLU A 56 7.19 14.27 8.25
N ASN A 57 7.69 14.01 7.04
CA ASN A 57 7.34 14.79 5.86
C ASN A 57 5.88 14.56 5.48
N LYS A 58 5.13 15.64 5.26
CA LYS A 58 3.71 15.62 4.93
C LYS A 58 3.38 14.89 3.63
N SER A 59 4.34 14.72 2.73
CA SER A 59 4.11 14.01 1.49
C SER A 59 4.03 12.49 1.68
N TYR A 60 4.43 11.98 2.83
CA TYR A 60 4.29 10.56 3.16
C TYR A 60 2.95 10.30 3.80
N ARG A 61 2.23 9.30 3.31
CA ARG A 61 0.88 8.95 3.77
C ARG A 61 0.78 7.48 4.07
N ASP A 62 -0.16 7.14 4.96
CA ASP A 62 -0.45 5.75 5.34
C ASP A 62 -1.85 5.39 4.87
N LEU A 63 -1.95 4.39 3.99
CA LEU A 63 -3.22 3.78 3.61
C LEU A 63 -3.39 2.53 4.46
N ILE A 64 -4.44 2.50 5.27
CA ILE A 64 -4.72 1.39 6.19
C ILE A 64 -5.78 0.49 5.59
N TYR A 65 -5.51 -0.82 5.59
CA TYR A 65 -6.47 -1.81 5.10
C TYR A 65 -6.31 -3.12 5.87
N GLN A 66 -7.35 -3.52 6.60
CA GLN A 66 -7.42 -4.81 7.32
C GLN A 66 -6.17 -5.13 8.15
N GLY A 67 -5.69 -4.14 8.92
CA GLY A 67 -4.52 -4.31 9.77
C GLY A 67 -3.18 -4.16 9.06
N TYR A 68 -3.20 -3.93 7.75
CA TYR A 68 -1.99 -3.63 7.00
C TYR A 68 -1.86 -2.13 6.79
N THR A 69 -0.62 -1.67 6.78
CA THR A 69 -0.28 -0.28 6.46
C THR A 69 0.49 -0.26 5.16
N ILE A 70 0.03 0.58 4.24
CA ILE A 70 0.74 0.84 2.98
C ILE A 70 1.25 2.27 3.06
N ILE A 71 2.57 2.43 3.03
CA ILE A 71 3.18 3.76 3.03
C ILE A 71 3.40 4.18 1.59
N TYR A 72 2.94 5.39 1.26
CA TYR A 72 3.22 5.97 -0.04
C TYR A 72 3.67 7.41 0.10
N LYS A 73 4.37 7.89 -0.92
CA LYS A 73 4.88 9.25 -0.98
C LYS A 73 4.27 9.96 -2.18
N VAL A 74 3.74 11.16 -1.96
CA VAL A 74 3.18 11.99 -3.03
C VAL A 74 4.25 12.97 -3.51
N ASP A 75 4.57 12.89 -4.79
CA ASP A 75 5.44 13.85 -5.46
C ASP A 75 4.61 14.68 -6.44
N LYS A 76 5.24 15.62 -7.11
CA LYS A 76 4.56 16.57 -7.99
C LYS A 76 3.69 15.87 -9.05
N ASN A 77 4.22 14.85 -9.71
CA ASN A 77 3.56 14.16 -10.81
C ASN A 77 3.40 12.66 -10.59
N SER A 78 3.77 12.16 -9.42
CA SER A 78 3.75 10.73 -9.17
C SER A 78 3.45 10.40 -7.72
N ILE A 79 3.01 9.15 -7.52
CA ILE A 79 2.83 8.57 -6.20
C ILE A 79 3.70 7.32 -6.16
N SER A 80 4.60 7.25 -5.19
CA SER A 80 5.46 6.07 -5.00
C SER A 80 4.91 5.22 -3.88
N ILE A 81 4.57 3.97 -4.19
CA ILE A 81 4.10 2.99 -3.21
C ILE A 81 5.33 2.30 -2.65
N LEU A 82 5.63 2.55 -1.37
CA LEU A 82 6.94 2.24 -0.78
C LEU A 82 6.99 0.92 -0.03
N GLU A 83 6.01 0.65 0.83
CA GLU A 83 6.02 -0.49 1.74
C GLU A 83 4.61 -0.95 2.03
N ILE A 84 4.47 -2.24 2.36
CA ILE A 84 3.27 -2.78 2.98
C ILE A 84 3.69 -3.75 4.08
N PHE A 85 3.06 -3.62 5.26
CA PHE A 85 3.36 -4.46 6.41
C PHE A 85 2.18 -4.49 7.36
N LYS A 86 2.12 -5.51 8.22
CA LYS A 86 1.20 -5.47 9.36
C LYS A 86 1.72 -4.44 10.35
N TRP A 87 0.82 -3.63 10.93
CA TRP A 87 1.23 -2.49 11.74
C TRP A 87 2.18 -2.87 12.89
N GLN A 88 2.10 -4.09 13.43
CA GLN A 88 2.98 -4.54 14.50
C GLN A 88 4.31 -5.11 14.01
N ASN A 89 4.54 -5.23 12.70
CA ASN A 89 5.70 -5.92 12.13
C ASN A 89 6.69 -5.01 11.42
N ARG A 90 6.55 -3.71 11.56
CA ARG A 90 7.48 -2.79 10.91
C ARG A 90 8.81 -2.62 11.69
#